data_5716d8f9158444de91a79315557faba7
#
_entry.id   5716d8f9158444de91a79315557faba7
#
_cell.length_a   1.000
_cell.length_b   1.000
_cell.length_c   1.000
_cell.angle_alpha   90.00
_cell.angle_beta   90.00
_cell.angle_gamma   90.00
#
_symmetry.space_group_name_H-M   'P 1'
#
loop_
_entity.id
_entity.type
_entity.pdbx_description
1 polymer ?
#
loop_
_entity_poly.entity_id
_entity_poly.type
_entity_poly.pdbx_seq_one_letter_code
_entity_poly.pdbx_strand_id
1 'polypeptide(L)'
;MIGFLPDEFARRGFTSMEFGFWFALSPFGYMIVNFMTRFWVKKLGIETMTLSGSLISLVSMFALLGVDFLGWMHPLWIALPSMIYGISAGLVIGNGSMGAVYAAGHLAGSASGMLGAVQMGFGVLSGSLVVLVGGYESLNHGVQVLIGFSLVSVIFSMMTSRQKTVEAI
;
A
#
# COMPACT_ATOMS: atom_id res chain seq x y z
N MET A 1 3.48 -7.12 0.16
CA MET A 1 4.68 -6.63 -0.54
C MET A 1 5.98 -6.99 0.18
N ILE A 2 6.09 -6.79 1.48
CA ILE A 2 7.33 -7.00 2.24
C ILE A 2 7.83 -8.46 2.17
N GLY A 3 6.94 -9.44 2.11
CA GLY A 3 7.28 -10.86 2.27
C GLY A 3 8.12 -11.48 1.16
N PHE A 4 7.94 -11.11 -0.10
CA PHE A 4 8.63 -11.74 -1.24
C PHE A 4 9.78 -10.91 -1.84
N LEU A 5 9.89 -9.63 -1.50
CA LEU A 5 10.97 -8.77 -2.02
C LEU A 5 12.37 -9.20 -1.59
N PRO A 6 12.61 -9.69 -0.34
CA PRO A 6 13.92 -10.19 0.04
C PRO A 6 14.43 -11.33 -0.85
N ASP A 7 13.52 -12.26 -1.19
CA ASP A 7 13.84 -13.41 -2.05
C ASP A 7 14.15 -12.96 -3.48
N GLU A 8 13.44 -11.94 -3.97
CA GLU A 8 13.71 -11.35 -5.27
C GLU A 8 15.08 -10.67 -5.34
N PHE A 9 15.46 -9.94 -4.29
CA PHE A 9 16.79 -9.35 -4.20
C PHE A 9 17.89 -10.40 -4.14
N ALA A 10 17.68 -11.48 -3.37
CA ALA A 10 18.61 -12.61 -3.29
C ALA A 10 18.75 -13.30 -4.67
N ARG A 11 17.66 -13.52 -5.40
CA ARG A 11 17.69 -14.10 -6.77
C ARG A 11 18.47 -13.23 -7.76
N ARG A 12 18.43 -11.92 -7.60
CA ARG A 12 19.20 -10.96 -8.41
C ARG A 12 20.66 -10.83 -7.97
N GLY A 13 21.10 -11.59 -6.96
CA GLY A 13 22.47 -11.61 -6.47
C GLY A 13 22.82 -10.51 -5.47
N PHE A 14 21.83 -9.82 -4.91
CA PHE A 14 22.04 -8.78 -3.90
C PHE A 14 22.06 -9.36 -2.50
N THR A 15 22.86 -8.74 -1.63
CA THR A 15 22.98 -9.11 -0.23
C THR A 15 21.79 -8.62 0.60
N SER A 16 21.55 -9.25 1.75
CA SER A 16 20.52 -8.79 2.70
C SER A 16 20.74 -7.35 3.18
N MET A 17 21.99 -6.90 3.22
CA MET A 17 22.35 -5.53 3.60
C MET A 17 21.92 -4.52 2.51
N GLU A 18 22.16 -4.84 1.24
CA GLU A 18 21.71 -4.03 0.10
C GLU A 18 20.19 -3.98 0.02
N PHE A 19 19.50 -5.12 0.24
CA PHE A 19 18.05 -5.14 0.37
C PHE A 19 17.57 -4.18 1.47
N GLY A 20 18.14 -4.24 2.67
CA GLY A 20 17.77 -3.35 3.77
C GLY A 20 17.92 -1.88 3.44
N PHE A 21 19.04 -1.52 2.79
CA PHE A 21 19.30 -0.14 2.36
C PHE A 21 18.27 0.36 1.34
N TRP A 22 18.01 -0.39 0.28
CA TRP A 22 17.07 0.00 -0.76
C TRP A 22 15.61 -0.06 -0.30
N PHE A 23 15.29 -1.04 0.55
CA PHE A 23 13.94 -1.19 1.10
C PHE A 23 13.59 -0.06 2.08
N ALA A 24 14.56 0.58 2.73
CA ALA A 24 14.35 1.73 3.61
C ALA A 24 13.66 2.92 2.90
N LEU A 25 13.72 3.00 1.57
CA LEU A 25 12.99 4.01 0.80
C LEU A 25 11.47 3.88 0.96
N SER A 26 10.94 2.67 1.13
CA SER A 26 9.49 2.45 1.30
C SER A 26 8.95 3.05 2.60
N PRO A 27 9.45 2.72 3.80
CA PRO A 27 9.04 3.40 5.03
C PRO A 27 9.38 4.89 5.03
N PHE A 28 10.43 5.33 4.35
CA PHE A 28 10.76 6.74 4.20
C PHE A 28 9.66 7.50 3.43
N GLY A 29 9.19 6.94 2.32
CA GLY A 29 8.03 7.48 1.57
C GLY A 29 6.77 7.55 2.45
N TYR A 30 6.51 6.51 3.24
CA TYR A 30 5.42 6.47 4.21
C TYR A 30 5.52 7.60 5.25
N MET A 31 6.70 7.84 5.81
CA MET A 31 6.93 8.90 6.79
C MET A 31 6.70 10.30 6.20
N ILE A 32 7.25 10.57 5.01
CA ILE A 32 7.12 11.86 4.33
C ILE A 32 5.65 12.20 4.12
N VAL A 33 4.88 11.27 3.56
CA VAL A 33 3.49 11.55 3.23
C VAL A 33 2.61 11.70 4.47
N ASN A 34 2.86 10.93 5.54
CA ASN A 34 2.14 11.11 6.80
C ASN A 34 2.41 12.49 7.41
N PHE A 35 3.64 13.01 7.29
CA PHE A 35 3.95 14.37 7.71
C PHE A 35 3.21 15.41 6.85
N MET A 36 3.12 15.21 5.55
CA MET A 36 2.47 16.15 4.63
C MET A 36 0.94 16.07 4.68
N THR A 37 0.37 14.90 4.96
CA THR A 37 -1.08 14.65 5.01
C THR A 37 -1.80 15.62 5.95
N ARG A 38 -1.20 15.97 7.09
CA ARG A 38 -1.79 16.93 8.06
C ARG A 38 -2.14 18.28 7.44
N PHE A 39 -1.42 18.70 6.40
CA PHE A 39 -1.68 19.97 5.70
C PHE A 39 -2.72 19.79 4.59
N TRP A 40 -2.72 18.66 3.92
CA TRP A 40 -3.55 18.42 2.75
C TRP A 40 -4.94 17.89 3.11
N VAL A 41 -5.06 17.09 4.17
CA VAL A 41 -6.33 16.50 4.58
C VAL A 41 -7.38 17.55 4.92
N LYS A 42 -6.97 18.70 5.45
CA LYS A 42 -7.86 19.84 5.76
C LYS A 42 -8.50 20.46 4.50
N LYS A 43 -7.81 20.38 3.37
CA LYS A 43 -8.27 20.97 2.10
C LYS A 43 -8.99 19.95 1.21
N LEU A 44 -8.49 18.73 1.16
CA LEU A 44 -8.94 17.70 0.23
C LEU A 44 -9.94 16.71 0.85
N GLY A 45 -9.95 16.60 2.17
CA GLY A 45 -10.76 15.63 2.90
C GLY A 45 -10.13 14.23 2.92
N ILE A 46 -10.59 13.41 3.87
CA ILE A 46 -10.07 12.06 4.13
C ILE A 46 -10.32 11.13 2.92
N GLU A 47 -11.50 11.20 2.33
CA GLU A 47 -11.92 10.33 1.23
C GLU A 47 -11.08 10.55 -0.03
N THR A 48 -10.85 11.82 -0.40
CA THR A 48 -10.01 12.17 -1.56
C THR A 48 -8.56 11.71 -1.35
N MET A 49 -8.04 11.88 -0.14
CA MET A 49 -6.69 11.43 0.21
C MET A 49 -6.57 9.90 0.13
N THR A 50 -7.57 9.18 0.65
CA THR A 50 -7.60 7.70 0.59
C THR A 50 -7.73 7.21 -0.84
N LEU A 51 -8.60 7.81 -1.65
CA LEU A 51 -8.75 7.47 -3.08
C LEU A 51 -7.45 7.73 -3.86
N SER A 52 -6.83 8.89 -3.64
CA SER A 52 -5.54 9.21 -4.27
C SER A 52 -4.46 8.19 -3.90
N GLY A 53 -4.39 7.80 -2.62
CA GLY A 53 -3.49 6.77 -2.14
C GLY A 53 -3.74 5.42 -2.83
N SER A 54 -5.00 4.99 -2.94
CA SER A 54 -5.35 3.74 -3.61
C SER A 54 -4.95 3.73 -5.09
N LEU A 55 -5.13 4.83 -5.80
CA LEU A 55 -4.70 4.98 -7.19
C LEU A 55 -3.17 4.95 -7.31
N ILE A 56 -2.46 5.64 -6.43
CA ILE A 56 -0.99 5.62 -6.39
C ILE A 56 -0.48 4.20 -6.11
N SER A 57 -1.14 3.43 -5.22
CA SER A 57 -0.83 2.02 -4.98
C SER A 57 -0.90 1.20 -6.27
N LEU A 58 -1.99 1.37 -7.01
CA LEU A 58 -2.21 0.64 -8.26
C LEU A 58 -1.12 0.98 -9.30
N VAL A 59 -0.81 2.26 -9.48
CA VAL A 59 0.27 2.72 -10.39
C VAL A 59 1.62 2.14 -9.96
N SER A 60 1.92 2.13 -8.67
CA SER A 60 3.15 1.56 -8.13
C SER A 60 3.28 0.06 -8.44
N MET A 61 2.18 -0.71 -8.33
CA MET A 61 2.19 -2.13 -8.65
C MET A 61 2.40 -2.39 -10.15
N PHE A 62 1.77 -1.59 -11.02
CA PHE A 62 2.03 -1.68 -12.46
C PHE A 62 3.47 -1.28 -12.82
N ALA A 63 4.03 -0.27 -12.16
CA ALA A 63 5.43 0.09 -12.35
C ALA A 63 6.37 -1.06 -11.95
N LEU A 64 6.09 -1.73 -10.83
CA LEU A 64 6.88 -2.88 -10.38
C LEU A 64 6.77 -4.07 -11.35
N LEU A 65 5.57 -4.32 -11.89
CA LEU A 65 5.36 -5.32 -12.94
C LEU A 65 6.17 -4.98 -14.21
N GLY A 66 6.18 -3.71 -14.60
CA GLY A 66 6.97 -3.24 -15.75
C GLY A 66 8.46 -3.43 -15.56
N VAL A 67 8.98 -3.23 -14.36
CA VAL A 67 10.41 -3.49 -14.04
C VAL A 67 10.78 -4.95 -14.28
N ASP A 68 9.92 -5.88 -13.89
CA ASP A 68 10.14 -7.31 -14.11
C ASP A 68 10.08 -7.66 -15.59
N PHE A 69 9.10 -7.13 -16.31
CA PHE A 69 8.92 -7.39 -17.75
C PHE A 69 10.06 -6.86 -18.59
N LEU A 70 10.64 -5.70 -18.21
CA LEU A 70 11.77 -5.09 -18.89
C LEU A 70 13.12 -5.72 -18.51
N GLY A 71 13.14 -6.63 -17.54
CA GLY A 71 14.34 -7.30 -17.08
C GLY A 71 15.38 -6.36 -16.43
N TRP A 72 14.94 -5.26 -15.84
CA TRP A 72 15.84 -4.29 -15.21
C TRP A 72 16.38 -4.83 -13.89
N MET A 73 17.69 -5.09 -13.87
CA MET A 73 18.36 -5.79 -12.77
C MET A 73 18.80 -4.88 -11.63
N HIS A 74 18.95 -3.58 -11.83
CA HIS A 74 19.44 -2.68 -10.79
C HIS A 74 18.40 -2.50 -9.66
N PRO A 75 18.81 -2.58 -8.37
CA PRO A 75 17.89 -2.53 -7.20
C PRO A 75 17.03 -1.27 -7.15
N LEU A 76 17.52 -0.15 -7.65
CA LEU A 76 16.81 1.13 -7.70
C LEU A 76 15.45 1.00 -8.40
N TRP A 77 15.35 0.18 -9.43
CA TRP A 77 14.10 0.00 -10.19
C TRP A 77 13.00 -0.70 -9.40
N ILE A 78 13.38 -1.52 -8.41
CA ILE A 78 12.42 -2.10 -7.45
C ILE A 78 12.17 -1.12 -6.29
N ALA A 79 13.20 -0.43 -5.84
CA ALA A 79 13.12 0.49 -4.71
C ALA A 79 12.22 1.71 -4.98
N LEU A 80 12.26 2.29 -6.19
CA LEU A 80 11.43 3.43 -6.56
C LEU A 80 9.92 3.11 -6.53
N PRO A 81 9.41 2.07 -7.20
CA PRO A 81 8.01 1.66 -7.03
C PRO A 81 7.66 1.34 -5.58
N SER A 82 8.58 0.70 -4.83
CA SER A 82 8.36 0.41 -3.42
C SER A 82 8.22 1.66 -2.56
N MET A 83 8.98 2.71 -2.85
CA MET A 83 8.84 4.02 -2.21
C MET A 83 7.47 4.66 -2.53
N ILE A 84 7.05 4.63 -3.80
CA ILE A 84 5.74 5.12 -4.24
C ILE A 84 4.62 4.36 -3.53
N TYR A 85 4.77 3.04 -3.37
CA TYR A 85 3.84 2.23 -2.57
C TYR A 85 3.83 2.65 -1.10
N GLY A 86 4.98 2.96 -0.50
CA GLY A 86 5.08 3.51 0.86
C GLY A 86 4.28 4.81 1.02
N ILE A 87 4.39 5.72 0.05
CA ILE A 87 3.58 6.95 -0.02
C ILE A 87 2.09 6.61 -0.06
N SER A 88 1.68 5.69 -0.93
CA SER A 88 0.29 5.27 -1.04
C SER A 88 -0.24 4.68 0.27
N ALA A 89 0.54 3.83 0.92
CA ALA A 89 0.18 3.20 2.19
C ALA A 89 -0.03 4.25 3.29
N GLY A 90 0.81 5.29 3.35
CA GLY A 90 0.62 6.41 4.28
C GLY A 90 -0.68 7.17 4.05
N LEU A 91 -1.05 7.40 2.78
CA LEU A 91 -2.33 8.04 2.43
C LEU A 91 -3.54 7.17 2.79
N VAL A 92 -3.50 5.88 2.49
CA VAL A 92 -4.63 4.97 2.72
C VAL A 92 -4.78 4.62 4.19
N ILE A 93 -3.72 4.13 4.83
CA ILE A 93 -3.76 3.63 6.21
C ILE A 93 -3.98 4.80 7.18
N GLY A 94 -3.23 5.89 7.03
CA GLY A 94 -3.32 7.04 7.91
C GLY A 94 -4.71 7.69 7.88
N ASN A 95 -5.19 8.01 6.68
CA ASN A 95 -6.50 8.68 6.54
C ASN A 95 -7.67 7.72 6.79
N GLY A 96 -7.59 6.46 6.32
CA GLY A 96 -8.62 5.45 6.57
C GLY A 96 -8.80 5.15 8.05
N SER A 97 -7.71 5.02 8.79
CA SER A 97 -7.75 4.82 10.25
C SER A 97 -8.36 6.02 10.96
N MET A 98 -7.96 7.22 10.58
CA MET A 98 -8.53 8.46 11.12
C MET A 98 -10.03 8.55 10.85
N GLY A 99 -10.48 8.28 9.63
CA GLY A 99 -11.90 8.28 9.26
C GLY A 99 -12.72 7.26 10.05
N ALA A 100 -12.22 6.04 10.23
CA ALA A 100 -12.89 4.99 11.00
C ALA A 100 -13.03 5.36 12.48
N VAL A 101 -11.98 5.93 13.08
CA VAL A 101 -11.99 6.37 14.48
C VAL A 101 -12.96 7.55 14.69
N TYR A 102 -12.98 8.51 13.78
CA TYR A 102 -13.92 9.62 13.84
C TYR A 102 -15.38 9.16 13.71
N ALA A 103 -15.66 8.24 12.80
CA ALA A 103 -17.01 7.69 12.62
C ALA A 103 -17.51 6.90 13.85
N ALA A 104 -16.59 6.27 14.58
CA ALA A 104 -16.91 5.48 15.77
C ALA A 104 -17.23 6.33 17.02
N GLY A 105 -16.89 7.61 17.06
CA GLY A 105 -17.16 8.54 18.14
C GLY A 105 -16.70 8.00 19.51
N HIS A 106 -17.65 7.74 20.41
CA HIS A 106 -17.37 7.23 21.78
C HIS A 106 -16.80 5.79 21.81
N LEU A 107 -16.88 5.05 20.71
CA LEU A 107 -16.32 3.70 20.56
C LEU A 107 -14.93 3.71 19.87
N ALA A 108 -14.26 4.86 19.82
CA ALA A 108 -12.97 5.03 19.12
C ALA A 108 -11.90 4.00 19.51
N GLY A 109 -11.81 3.62 20.79
CA GLY A 109 -10.88 2.60 21.27
C GLY A 109 -11.16 1.22 20.68
N SER A 110 -12.42 0.78 20.70
CA SER A 110 -12.88 -0.48 20.08
C SER A 110 -12.65 -0.48 18.57
N ALA A 111 -12.97 0.63 17.91
CA ALA A 111 -12.78 0.78 16.48
C ALA A 111 -11.30 0.67 16.08
N SER A 112 -10.39 1.27 16.84
CA SER A 112 -8.95 1.16 16.61
C SER A 112 -8.45 -0.28 16.77
N GLY A 113 -8.91 -1.00 17.80
CA GLY A 113 -8.57 -2.41 18.00
C GLY A 113 -9.07 -3.30 16.87
N MET A 114 -10.33 -3.13 16.47
CA MET A 114 -10.95 -3.87 15.37
C MET A 114 -10.24 -3.59 14.04
N LEU A 115 -9.89 -2.33 13.79
CA LEU A 115 -9.15 -1.93 12.58
C LEU A 115 -7.78 -2.62 12.52
N GLY A 116 -7.04 -2.65 13.62
CA GLY A 116 -5.77 -3.36 13.72
C GLY A 116 -5.92 -4.86 13.45
N ALA A 117 -6.94 -5.50 14.04
CA ALA A 117 -7.22 -6.93 13.82
C ALA A 117 -7.55 -7.23 12.35
N VAL A 118 -8.40 -6.40 11.72
CA VAL A 118 -8.74 -6.52 10.30
C VAL A 118 -7.52 -6.33 9.40
N GLN A 119 -6.69 -5.33 9.68
CA GLN A 119 -5.44 -5.10 8.93
C GLN A 119 -4.50 -6.30 9.01
N MET A 120 -4.30 -6.87 10.21
CA MET A 120 -3.47 -8.07 10.39
C MET A 120 -4.07 -9.28 9.66
N GLY A 121 -5.38 -9.49 9.74
CA GLY A 121 -6.09 -10.55 9.04
C GLY A 121 -5.91 -10.46 7.53
N PHE A 122 -6.11 -9.30 6.92
CA PHE A 122 -5.86 -9.09 5.50
C PHE A 122 -4.37 -9.22 5.15
N GLY A 123 -3.46 -8.84 6.05
CA GLY A 123 -2.03 -9.07 5.89
C GLY A 123 -1.69 -10.56 5.75
N VAL A 124 -2.24 -11.40 6.62
CA VAL A 124 -2.08 -12.86 6.57
C VAL A 124 -2.70 -13.43 5.29
N LEU A 125 -3.93 -13.04 4.96
CA LEU A 125 -4.62 -13.51 3.75
C LEU A 125 -3.81 -13.17 2.48
N SER A 126 -3.35 -11.92 2.36
CA SER A 126 -2.56 -11.51 1.19
C SER A 126 -1.22 -12.24 1.12
N GLY A 127 -0.55 -12.45 2.24
CA GLY A 127 0.68 -13.22 2.32
C GLY A 127 0.47 -14.67 1.90
N SER A 128 -0.57 -15.32 2.41
CA SER A 128 -0.94 -16.70 2.04
C SER A 128 -1.26 -16.84 0.55
N LEU A 129 -1.99 -15.90 -0.03
CA LEU A 129 -2.27 -15.90 -1.47
C LEU A 129 -1.01 -15.75 -2.31
N VAL A 130 -0.08 -14.88 -1.91
CA VAL A 130 1.22 -14.74 -2.58
C VAL A 130 1.99 -16.05 -2.56
N VAL A 131 2.00 -16.77 -1.44
CA VAL A 131 2.63 -18.11 -1.35
C VAL A 131 1.97 -19.10 -2.31
N LEU A 132 0.64 -19.17 -2.30
CA LEU A 132 -0.15 -20.13 -3.09
C LEU A 132 0.06 -19.96 -4.60
N VAL A 133 0.27 -18.74 -5.08
CA VAL A 133 0.51 -18.46 -6.51
C VAL A 133 1.99 -18.52 -6.90
N GLY A 134 2.89 -18.95 -6.01
CA GLY A 134 4.32 -19.00 -6.29
C GLY A 134 4.99 -17.62 -6.34
N GLY A 135 4.46 -16.65 -5.59
CA GLY A 135 5.01 -15.29 -5.56
C GLY A 135 6.41 -15.18 -4.96
N TYR A 136 6.86 -16.21 -4.25
CA TYR A 136 8.27 -16.33 -3.80
C TYR A 136 9.20 -16.87 -4.90
N GLU A 137 8.65 -17.48 -5.94
CA GLU A 137 9.43 -17.99 -7.07
C GLU A 137 9.56 -16.95 -8.19
N SER A 138 8.60 -16.04 -8.30
CA SER A 138 8.57 -15.00 -9.34
C SER A 138 7.97 -13.71 -8.80
N LEU A 139 8.67 -12.59 -9.04
CA LEU A 139 8.18 -11.24 -8.73
C LEU A 139 6.81 -10.99 -9.37
N ASN A 140 6.63 -11.44 -10.60
CA ASN A 140 5.42 -11.25 -11.38
C ASN A 140 4.17 -11.83 -10.67
N HIS A 141 4.24 -13.08 -10.19
CA HIS A 141 3.12 -13.71 -9.49
C HIS A 141 2.74 -12.97 -8.20
N GLY A 142 3.75 -12.58 -7.41
CA GLY A 142 3.52 -11.81 -6.20
C GLY A 142 2.87 -10.44 -6.47
N VAL A 143 3.34 -9.74 -7.51
CA VAL A 143 2.82 -8.43 -7.90
C VAL A 143 1.39 -8.52 -8.44
N GLN A 144 1.03 -9.56 -9.19
CA GLN A 144 -0.36 -9.76 -9.67
C GLN A 144 -1.36 -9.85 -8.53
N VAL A 145 -1.04 -10.58 -7.46
CA VAL A 145 -1.90 -10.62 -6.25
C VAL A 145 -2.06 -9.23 -5.65
N LEU A 146 -0.97 -8.47 -5.55
CA LEU A 146 -1.01 -7.11 -4.99
C LEU A 146 -1.80 -6.14 -5.88
N ILE A 147 -1.76 -6.30 -7.19
CA ILE A 147 -2.62 -5.55 -8.13
C ILE A 147 -4.09 -5.83 -7.82
N GLY A 148 -4.47 -7.10 -7.61
CA GLY A 148 -5.82 -7.48 -7.22
C GLY A 148 -6.29 -6.76 -5.96
N PHE A 149 -5.49 -6.77 -4.90
CA PHE A 149 -5.80 -6.03 -3.65
C PHE A 149 -5.85 -4.51 -3.85
N SER A 150 -4.97 -3.95 -4.70
CA SER A 150 -4.98 -2.52 -5.01
C SER A 150 -6.25 -2.12 -5.77
N LEU A 151 -6.73 -2.94 -6.69
CA LEU A 151 -8.01 -2.74 -7.39
C LEU A 151 -9.19 -2.75 -6.42
N VAL A 152 -9.23 -3.72 -5.51
CA VAL A 152 -10.26 -3.77 -4.45
C VAL A 152 -10.21 -2.50 -3.60
N SER A 153 -9.02 -2.04 -3.21
CA SER A 153 -8.83 -0.78 -2.47
C SER A 153 -9.39 0.43 -3.23
N VAL A 154 -9.12 0.54 -4.54
CA VAL A 154 -9.64 1.62 -5.38
C VAL A 154 -11.17 1.57 -5.44
N ILE A 155 -11.78 0.40 -5.65
CA ILE A 155 -13.23 0.24 -5.71
C ILE A 155 -13.88 0.72 -4.41
N PHE A 156 -13.41 0.24 -3.25
CA PHE A 156 -13.94 0.67 -1.96
C PHE A 156 -13.76 2.17 -1.70
N SER A 157 -12.61 2.73 -2.06
CA SER A 157 -12.34 4.16 -1.92
C SER A 157 -13.26 5.01 -2.81
N MET A 158 -13.57 4.54 -4.02
CA MET A 158 -14.54 5.20 -4.91
C MET A 158 -15.96 5.15 -4.36
N MET A 159 -16.37 4.02 -3.77
CA MET A 159 -17.70 3.89 -3.17
C MET A 159 -17.87 4.88 -2.00
N THR A 160 -16.86 4.98 -1.14
CA THR A 160 -16.89 5.90 0.01
C THR A 160 -16.90 7.36 -0.44
N SER A 161 -16.14 7.72 -1.46
CA SER A 161 -16.09 9.07 -2.00
C SER A 161 -17.44 9.51 -2.62
N ARG A 162 -18.19 8.59 -3.22
CA ARG A 162 -19.51 8.88 -3.83
C ARG A 162 -20.60 9.14 -2.80
N GLN A 163 -20.57 8.47 -1.65
CA GLN A 163 -21.62 8.64 -0.62
C GLN A 163 -21.69 10.08 -0.09
N LYS A 164 -20.56 10.75 0.10
CA LYS A 164 -20.54 12.16 0.53
C LYS A 164 -21.10 13.14 -0.51
N THR A 165 -20.96 12.85 -1.79
CA THR A 165 -21.50 13.71 -2.85
C THR A 165 -23.03 13.67 -2.81
N VAL A 166 -23.63 12.56 -2.42
CA VAL A 166 -25.09 12.40 -2.31
C VAL A 166 -25.65 13.05 -1.03
N GLU A 167 -24.90 13.06 0.07
CA GLU A 167 -25.30 13.70 1.34
C GLU A 167 -25.14 15.23 1.32
N ALA A 168 -24.41 15.77 0.36
CA ALA A 168 -24.15 17.20 0.19
C ALA A 168 -25.13 17.90 -0.78
N ILE A 169 -26.09 17.16 -1.38
CA ILE A 169 -27.19 17.64 -2.25
C ILE A 169 -28.49 17.62 -1.49
#